data_62453f0ad3a113d8ac731f32eb46e323
#
_entry.id   62453f0ad3a113d8ac731f32eb46e323
#
_cell.length_a   1.000
_cell.length_b   1.000
_cell.length_c   1.000
_cell.angle_alpha   90.00
_cell.angle_beta   90.00
_cell.angle_gamma   90.00
#
_symmetry.space_group_name_H-M   'P 1'
#
loop_
_entity.id
_entity.type
_entity.pdbx_description
1 polymer ?
#
loop_
_entity_poly.entity_id
_entity_poly.type
_entity_poly.pdbx_seq_one_letter_code
_entity_poly.pdbx_strand_id
1 'polypeptide(L)'
;LYGMAAGQTKVITVTMPDNSKYTDYAGKRVVFELTMSYVQQPNVPMLTDSFVKENFGLESVDSYKEYVKNDVKSTIDTKVSEAKNEAILTQLLDVCKVTGYPEEFLAQQTSKLEESISFYSTLQGKTNDEYCQNLYGKTFDEFVKASAGQQLIYQAIAEKEGLDITEYEYKDDLEQFAKDSGYSQVTTFTDKFDKNTIVKAMLVKKAQNIVMDNAVVNEK
;
A
#
# COMPACT_ATOMS: atom_id res chain seq x y z
N LEU A 1 -14.51 -15.83 -29.87
CA LEU A 1 -13.68 -15.32 -31.00
C LEU A 1 -12.42 -16.15 -31.23
N TYR A 2 -12.22 -17.20 -30.43
CA TYR A 2 -11.06 -18.08 -30.58
C TYR A 2 -11.06 -18.73 -31.97
N GLY A 3 -9.90 -18.74 -32.64
CA GLY A 3 -9.70 -19.36 -33.92
C GLY A 3 -10.21 -18.59 -35.13
N MET A 4 -10.69 -17.34 -34.95
CA MET A 4 -11.06 -16.48 -36.09
C MET A 4 -9.82 -15.90 -36.75
N ALA A 5 -9.80 -15.91 -38.08
CA ALA A 5 -8.80 -15.24 -38.89
C ALA A 5 -9.28 -13.83 -39.31
N ALA A 6 -8.34 -12.97 -39.71
CA ALA A 6 -8.66 -11.65 -40.24
C ALA A 6 -9.62 -11.77 -41.44
N GLY A 7 -10.63 -10.91 -41.51
CA GLY A 7 -11.67 -10.88 -42.54
C GLY A 7 -12.86 -11.84 -42.28
N GLN A 8 -12.78 -12.71 -41.28
CA GLN A 8 -13.88 -13.61 -40.94
C GLN A 8 -14.96 -12.89 -40.13
N THR A 9 -16.22 -13.16 -40.51
CA THR A 9 -17.42 -12.67 -39.76
C THR A 9 -18.05 -13.83 -39.00
N LYS A 10 -18.45 -13.57 -37.75
CA LYS A 10 -19.15 -14.53 -36.89
C LYS A 10 -20.28 -13.85 -36.15
N VAL A 11 -21.43 -14.48 -36.14
CA VAL A 11 -22.57 -14.07 -35.33
C VAL A 11 -22.51 -14.80 -33.99
N ILE A 12 -22.50 -14.06 -32.90
CA ILE A 12 -22.57 -14.59 -31.55
C ILE A 12 -23.78 -14.04 -30.81
N THR A 13 -24.36 -14.87 -29.96
CA THR A 13 -25.44 -14.44 -29.08
C THR A 13 -24.96 -14.50 -27.64
N VAL A 14 -25.10 -13.41 -26.92
CA VAL A 14 -24.68 -13.28 -25.52
C VAL A 14 -25.85 -12.76 -24.69
N THR A 15 -26.07 -13.34 -23.52
CA THR A 15 -26.96 -12.72 -22.52
C THR A 15 -26.11 -11.76 -21.69
N MET A 16 -26.48 -10.49 -21.70
CA MET A 16 -25.77 -9.45 -20.96
C MET A 16 -25.99 -9.64 -19.46
N PRO A 17 -24.96 -9.44 -18.61
CA PRO A 17 -25.14 -9.48 -17.16
C PRO A 17 -26.14 -8.43 -16.67
N ASP A 18 -26.87 -8.73 -15.60
CA ASP A 18 -27.82 -7.80 -15.00
C ASP A 18 -27.19 -6.50 -14.50
N ASN A 19 -25.93 -6.56 -14.09
CA ASN A 19 -25.11 -5.42 -13.66
C ASN A 19 -24.30 -4.77 -14.80
N SER A 20 -24.70 -4.98 -16.06
CA SER A 20 -24.02 -4.38 -17.21
C SER A 20 -24.08 -2.85 -17.14
N LYS A 21 -22.93 -2.19 -17.40
CA LYS A 21 -22.89 -0.73 -17.57
C LYS A 21 -23.74 -0.19 -18.75
N TYR A 22 -24.12 -1.08 -19.65
CA TYR A 22 -25.08 -0.79 -20.73
C TYR A 22 -26.49 -1.15 -20.26
N THR A 23 -27.10 -0.28 -19.49
CA THR A 23 -28.37 -0.50 -18.78
C THR A 23 -29.52 -0.92 -19.71
N ASP A 24 -29.55 -0.41 -20.94
CA ASP A 24 -30.59 -0.75 -21.95
C ASP A 24 -30.55 -2.22 -22.39
N TYR A 25 -29.39 -2.88 -22.18
CA TYR A 25 -29.17 -4.28 -22.57
C TYR A 25 -28.97 -5.21 -21.37
N ALA A 26 -29.00 -4.71 -20.15
CA ALA A 26 -28.84 -5.51 -18.94
C ALA A 26 -29.89 -6.63 -18.90
N GLY A 27 -29.46 -7.87 -18.62
CA GLY A 27 -30.31 -9.07 -18.60
C GLY A 27 -30.85 -9.51 -19.95
N LYS A 28 -30.64 -8.76 -21.04
CA LYS A 28 -31.19 -9.08 -22.37
C LYS A 28 -30.27 -9.95 -23.19
N ARG A 29 -30.89 -10.75 -24.06
CA ARG A 29 -30.17 -11.51 -25.08
C ARG A 29 -29.82 -10.59 -26.27
N VAL A 30 -28.53 -10.41 -26.54
CA VAL A 30 -28.00 -9.54 -27.62
C VAL A 30 -27.29 -10.40 -28.65
N VAL A 31 -27.54 -10.09 -29.93
CA VAL A 31 -26.89 -10.74 -31.05
C VAL A 31 -25.83 -9.78 -31.61
N PHE A 32 -24.59 -10.23 -31.68
CA PHE A 32 -23.48 -9.48 -32.26
C PHE A 32 -23.05 -10.12 -33.56
N GLU A 33 -22.96 -9.33 -34.61
CA GLU A 33 -22.26 -9.69 -35.83
C GLU A 33 -20.86 -9.05 -35.76
N LEU A 34 -19.84 -9.90 -35.66
CA LEU A 34 -18.45 -9.48 -35.43
C LEU A 34 -17.58 -9.85 -36.62
N THR A 35 -16.94 -8.85 -37.22
CA THR A 35 -15.94 -9.06 -38.29
C THR A 35 -14.56 -8.82 -37.69
N MET A 36 -13.66 -9.81 -37.78
CA MET A 36 -12.27 -9.73 -37.32
C MET A 36 -11.46 -8.89 -38.31
N SER A 37 -11.10 -7.66 -37.93
CA SER A 37 -10.33 -6.77 -38.81
C SER A 37 -8.88 -7.24 -38.97
N TYR A 38 -8.25 -7.65 -37.88
CA TYR A 38 -6.88 -8.19 -37.88
C TYR A 38 -6.65 -9.08 -36.62
N VAL A 39 -5.67 -9.95 -36.75
CA VAL A 39 -5.18 -10.75 -35.60
C VAL A 39 -3.73 -10.36 -35.35
N GLN A 40 -3.46 -9.83 -34.18
CA GLN A 40 -2.09 -9.52 -33.74
C GLN A 40 -1.50 -10.74 -33.03
N GLN A 41 -0.34 -11.17 -33.52
CA GLN A 41 0.50 -12.12 -32.80
C GLN A 41 1.66 -11.35 -32.16
N PRO A 42 1.83 -11.40 -30.84
CA PRO A 42 2.97 -10.75 -30.21
C PRO A 42 4.26 -11.41 -30.71
N ASN A 43 5.15 -10.62 -31.29
CA ASN A 43 6.50 -11.07 -31.59
C ASN A 43 7.34 -10.94 -30.31
N VAL A 44 7.47 -12.03 -29.56
CA VAL A 44 8.28 -12.03 -28.34
C VAL A 44 9.74 -12.26 -28.75
N PRO A 45 10.64 -11.27 -28.55
CA PRO A 45 12.04 -11.43 -28.89
C PRO A 45 12.68 -12.53 -28.04
N MET A 46 13.67 -13.21 -28.61
CA MET A 46 14.46 -14.19 -27.85
C MET A 46 15.26 -13.46 -26.77
N LEU A 47 15.22 -14.02 -25.56
CA LEU A 47 16.03 -13.53 -24.44
C LEU A 47 17.49 -13.93 -24.67
N THR A 48 18.28 -13.00 -25.21
CA THR A 48 19.72 -13.16 -25.48
C THR A 48 20.53 -12.17 -24.64
N ASP A 49 21.82 -12.39 -24.49
CA ASP A 49 22.70 -11.47 -23.76
C ASP A 49 22.69 -10.07 -24.40
N SER A 50 22.67 -9.99 -25.75
CA SER A 50 22.56 -8.71 -26.46
C SER A 50 21.25 -8.00 -26.13
N PHE A 51 20.12 -8.72 -26.14
CA PHE A 51 18.81 -8.15 -25.79
C PHE A 51 18.78 -7.65 -24.34
N VAL A 52 19.37 -8.40 -23.41
CA VAL A 52 19.46 -8.03 -22.00
C VAL A 52 20.32 -6.79 -21.83
N LYS A 53 21.46 -6.72 -22.50
CA LYS A 53 22.36 -5.57 -22.44
C LYS A 53 21.71 -4.28 -22.99
N GLU A 54 21.03 -4.38 -24.10
CA GLU A 54 20.39 -3.24 -24.75
C GLU A 54 19.16 -2.71 -24.00
N ASN A 55 18.36 -3.60 -23.40
CA ASN A 55 17.08 -3.22 -22.78
C ASN A 55 17.14 -3.06 -21.26
N PHE A 56 18.06 -3.74 -20.58
CA PHE A 56 18.15 -3.74 -19.10
C PHE A 56 19.50 -3.28 -18.56
N GLY A 57 20.50 -3.08 -19.43
CA GLY A 57 21.85 -2.64 -19.02
C GLY A 57 22.64 -3.71 -18.24
N LEU A 58 22.22 -4.96 -18.31
CA LEU A 58 22.87 -6.10 -17.64
C LEU A 58 23.70 -6.90 -18.68
N GLU A 59 24.78 -7.54 -18.24
CA GLU A 59 25.76 -8.15 -19.16
C GLU A 59 25.30 -9.48 -19.78
N SER A 60 24.36 -10.21 -19.13
CA SER A 60 23.95 -11.54 -19.58
C SER A 60 22.54 -11.91 -19.17
N VAL A 61 21.97 -12.92 -19.82
CA VAL A 61 20.69 -13.52 -19.43
C VAL A 61 20.72 -14.05 -17.99
N ASP A 62 21.85 -14.58 -17.54
CA ASP A 62 21.98 -15.10 -16.18
C ASP A 62 21.99 -13.96 -15.14
N SER A 63 22.68 -12.86 -15.41
CA SER A 63 22.60 -11.67 -14.55
C SER A 63 21.18 -11.07 -14.51
N TYR A 64 20.45 -11.10 -15.61
CA TYR A 64 19.04 -10.69 -15.65
C TYR A 64 18.14 -11.60 -14.82
N LYS A 65 18.32 -12.93 -14.91
CA LYS A 65 17.56 -13.88 -14.07
C LYS A 65 17.82 -13.66 -12.58
N GLU A 66 19.08 -13.41 -12.22
CA GLU A 66 19.45 -13.12 -10.83
C GLU A 66 18.83 -11.79 -10.35
N TYR A 67 18.87 -10.75 -11.17
CA TYR A 67 18.20 -9.49 -10.90
C TYR A 67 16.70 -9.69 -10.66
N VAL A 68 15.99 -10.36 -11.58
CA VAL A 68 14.56 -10.64 -11.44
C VAL A 68 14.25 -11.49 -10.21
N LYS A 69 15.08 -12.50 -9.91
CA LYS A 69 14.93 -13.33 -8.71
C LYS A 69 15.04 -12.49 -7.43
N ASN A 70 16.00 -11.58 -7.37
CA ASN A 70 16.21 -10.72 -6.22
C ASN A 70 15.08 -9.68 -6.10
N ASP A 71 14.61 -9.12 -7.20
CA ASP A 71 13.47 -8.19 -7.24
C ASP A 71 12.17 -8.86 -6.77
N VAL A 72 11.87 -10.03 -7.29
CA VAL A 72 10.70 -10.83 -6.86
C VAL A 72 10.81 -11.21 -5.39
N LYS A 73 12.00 -11.64 -4.92
CA LYS A 73 12.23 -11.96 -3.52
C LYS A 73 12.01 -10.73 -2.63
N SER A 74 12.58 -9.60 -2.97
CA SER A 74 12.39 -8.34 -2.24
C SER A 74 10.92 -7.93 -2.17
N THR A 75 10.19 -8.09 -3.29
CA THR A 75 8.75 -7.80 -3.34
C THR A 75 7.94 -8.74 -2.43
N ILE A 76 8.29 -10.03 -2.41
CA ILE A 76 7.63 -11.02 -1.54
C ILE A 76 7.95 -10.72 -0.08
N ASP A 77 9.21 -10.49 0.26
CA ASP A 77 9.65 -10.20 1.63
C ASP A 77 8.93 -8.94 2.17
N THR A 78 8.79 -7.90 1.34
CA THR A 78 8.02 -6.70 1.69
C THR A 78 6.55 -7.02 1.96
N LYS A 79 5.89 -7.73 1.06
CA LYS A 79 4.47 -8.11 1.23
C LYS A 79 4.23 -9.00 2.46
N VAL A 80 5.13 -9.92 2.72
CA VAL A 80 5.07 -10.79 3.92
C VAL A 80 5.22 -9.94 5.18
N SER A 81 6.17 -9.01 5.18
CA SER A 81 6.36 -8.08 6.31
C SER A 81 5.13 -7.19 6.54
N GLU A 82 4.57 -6.63 5.47
CA GLU A 82 3.34 -5.83 5.54
C GLU A 82 2.17 -6.65 6.10
N ALA A 83 1.95 -7.87 5.60
CA ALA A 83 0.87 -8.74 6.08
C ALA A 83 1.06 -9.15 7.56
N LYS A 84 2.30 -9.44 7.97
CA LYS A 84 2.62 -9.71 9.39
C LYS A 84 2.32 -8.49 10.26
N ASN A 85 2.76 -7.31 9.82
CA ASN A 85 2.51 -6.05 10.53
C ASN A 85 1.01 -5.78 10.70
N GLU A 86 0.24 -5.96 9.63
CA GLU A 86 -1.22 -5.77 9.66
C GLU A 86 -1.91 -6.77 10.59
N ALA A 87 -1.52 -8.04 10.55
CA ALA A 87 -2.08 -9.07 11.44
C ALA A 87 -1.79 -8.79 12.91
N ILE A 88 -0.55 -8.40 13.24
CA ILE A 88 -0.15 -8.04 14.60
C ILE A 88 -0.90 -6.79 15.08
N LEU A 89 -0.99 -5.76 14.23
CA LEU A 89 -1.72 -4.54 14.54
C LEU A 89 -3.21 -4.83 14.80
N THR A 90 -3.83 -5.66 13.97
CA THR A 90 -5.23 -6.04 14.13
C THR A 90 -5.45 -6.70 15.49
N GLN A 91 -4.60 -7.67 15.88
CA GLN A 91 -4.68 -8.31 17.19
C GLN A 91 -4.40 -7.32 18.33
N LEU A 92 -3.44 -6.42 18.15
CA LEU A 92 -3.13 -5.41 19.17
C LEU A 92 -4.32 -4.49 19.42
N LEU A 93 -5.00 -4.04 18.37
CA LEU A 93 -6.20 -3.20 18.47
C LEU A 93 -7.43 -3.95 19.06
N ASP A 94 -7.50 -5.26 18.87
CA ASP A 94 -8.56 -6.09 19.46
C ASP A 94 -8.36 -6.26 20.97
N VAL A 95 -7.12 -6.42 21.42
CA VAL A 95 -6.76 -6.65 22.83
C VAL A 95 -6.66 -5.33 23.60
N CYS A 96 -6.04 -4.31 23.01
CA CYS A 96 -5.86 -3.00 23.61
C CYS A 96 -7.05 -2.10 23.31
N LYS A 97 -7.76 -1.65 24.36
CA LYS A 97 -8.89 -0.74 24.19
C LYS A 97 -8.50 0.67 24.61
N VAL A 98 -8.63 1.60 23.66
CA VAL A 98 -8.51 3.02 23.96
C VAL A 98 -9.80 3.50 24.59
N THR A 99 -9.73 3.95 25.83
CA THR A 99 -10.90 4.40 26.62
C THR A 99 -11.28 5.85 26.38
N GLY A 100 -10.38 6.62 25.77
CA GLY A 100 -10.61 8.03 25.42
C GLY A 100 -9.53 8.58 24.54
N TYR A 101 -9.87 9.61 23.81
CA TYR A 101 -8.95 10.35 22.94
C TYR A 101 -8.83 11.78 23.47
N PRO A 102 -7.61 12.30 23.75
CA PRO A 102 -7.44 13.71 24.02
C PRO A 102 -7.96 14.53 22.82
N GLU A 103 -8.83 15.51 23.10
CA GLU A 103 -9.55 16.24 22.04
C GLU A 103 -8.60 16.91 21.05
N GLU A 104 -7.58 17.60 21.57
CA GLU A 104 -6.58 18.28 20.75
C GLU A 104 -5.77 17.31 19.89
N PHE A 105 -5.39 16.16 20.45
CA PHE A 105 -4.68 15.11 19.71
C PHE A 105 -5.54 14.52 18.58
N LEU A 106 -6.81 14.23 18.86
CA LEU A 106 -7.72 13.69 17.84
C LEU A 106 -7.96 14.71 16.73
N ALA A 107 -8.12 16.00 17.05
CA ALA A 107 -8.27 17.07 16.08
C ALA A 107 -7.03 17.21 15.17
N GLN A 108 -5.83 17.12 15.74
CA GLN A 108 -4.59 17.14 14.96
C GLN A 108 -4.48 15.93 14.02
N GLN A 109 -4.84 14.72 14.49
CA GLN A 109 -4.85 13.51 13.65
C GLN A 109 -5.89 13.62 12.53
N THR A 110 -7.07 14.17 12.84
CA THR A 110 -8.12 14.41 11.84
C THR A 110 -7.61 15.32 10.73
N SER A 111 -7.08 16.49 11.07
CA SER A 111 -6.57 17.45 10.08
C SER A 111 -5.46 16.87 9.21
N LYS A 112 -4.53 16.13 9.82
CA LYS A 112 -3.41 15.49 9.10
C LYS A 112 -3.88 14.43 8.11
N LEU A 113 -4.82 13.58 8.52
CA LEU A 113 -5.36 12.51 7.66
C LEU A 113 -6.32 13.07 6.60
N GLU A 114 -7.09 14.12 6.95
CA GLU A 114 -7.99 14.78 6.02
C GLU A 114 -7.23 15.36 4.82
N GLU A 115 -6.09 16.02 5.05
CA GLU A 115 -5.26 16.58 3.97
C GLU A 115 -4.86 15.49 2.95
N SER A 116 -4.37 14.35 3.42
CA SER A 116 -3.94 13.27 2.54
C SER A 116 -5.11 12.51 1.90
N ILE A 117 -6.15 12.20 2.65
CA ILE A 117 -7.32 11.46 2.15
C ILE A 117 -8.11 12.29 1.14
N SER A 118 -8.32 13.58 1.41
CA SER A 118 -9.05 14.49 0.51
C SER A 118 -8.38 14.63 -0.86
N PHE A 119 -7.05 14.60 -0.90
CA PHE A 119 -6.33 14.60 -2.16
C PHE A 119 -6.69 13.37 -3.02
N TYR A 120 -6.61 12.18 -2.46
CA TYR A 120 -6.87 10.94 -3.20
C TYR A 120 -8.36 10.70 -3.46
N SER A 121 -9.24 11.06 -2.52
CA SER A 121 -10.69 10.91 -2.70
C SER A 121 -11.19 11.84 -3.82
N THR A 122 -10.74 13.09 -3.86
CA THR A 122 -11.05 14.05 -4.92
C THR A 122 -10.56 13.57 -6.28
N LEU A 123 -9.33 13.02 -6.36
CA LEU A 123 -8.77 12.47 -7.61
C LEU A 123 -9.62 11.33 -8.17
N GLN A 124 -10.32 10.59 -7.30
CA GLN A 124 -11.23 9.49 -7.68
C GLN A 124 -12.70 9.91 -7.79
N GLY A 125 -13.03 11.20 -7.60
CA GLY A 125 -14.39 11.70 -7.60
C GLY A 125 -15.26 11.15 -6.45
N LYS A 126 -14.66 10.87 -5.29
CA LYS A 126 -15.31 10.29 -4.11
C LYS A 126 -15.26 11.25 -2.93
N THR A 127 -16.16 11.06 -1.97
CA THR A 127 -16.05 11.66 -0.63
C THR A 127 -14.96 10.93 0.17
N ASN A 128 -14.48 11.54 1.27
CA ASN A 128 -13.52 10.91 2.17
C ASN A 128 -14.07 9.61 2.77
N ASP A 129 -15.37 9.59 3.11
CA ASP A 129 -16.03 8.39 3.61
C ASP A 129 -16.07 7.27 2.58
N GLU A 130 -16.49 7.56 1.35
CA GLU A 130 -16.51 6.56 0.26
C GLU A 130 -15.13 6.03 -0.06
N TYR A 131 -14.11 6.89 -0.03
CA TYR A 131 -12.74 6.49 -0.24
C TYR A 131 -12.24 5.56 0.87
N CYS A 132 -12.44 5.94 2.13
CA CYS A 132 -12.04 5.15 3.30
C CYS A 132 -12.83 3.83 3.37
N GLN A 133 -14.12 3.85 3.07
CA GLN A 133 -14.95 2.63 3.04
C GLN A 133 -14.45 1.63 2.00
N ASN A 134 -14.04 2.11 0.81
CA ASN A 134 -13.54 1.24 -0.25
C ASN A 134 -12.17 0.62 0.05
N LEU A 135 -11.27 1.37 0.71
CA LEU A 135 -9.90 0.92 0.98
C LEU A 135 -9.75 0.20 2.32
N TYR A 136 -10.44 0.69 3.35
CA TYR A 136 -10.22 0.27 4.73
C TYR A 136 -11.45 -0.37 5.38
N GLY A 137 -12.61 -0.37 4.70
CA GLY A 137 -13.88 -0.87 5.25
C GLY A 137 -14.39 -0.04 6.43
N LYS A 138 -14.03 1.25 6.52
CA LYS A 138 -14.33 2.17 7.62
C LYS A 138 -14.77 3.53 7.08
N THR A 139 -15.60 4.25 7.82
CA THR A 139 -15.82 5.68 7.56
C THR A 139 -14.55 6.47 7.82
N PHE A 140 -14.47 7.71 7.36
CA PHE A 140 -13.30 8.55 7.62
C PHE A 140 -13.06 8.78 9.13
N ASP A 141 -14.12 9.03 9.90
CA ASP A 141 -14.02 9.18 11.37
C ASP A 141 -13.53 7.92 12.08
N GLU A 142 -14.02 6.74 11.67
CA GLU A 142 -13.54 5.45 12.19
C GLU A 142 -12.09 5.19 11.83
N PHE A 143 -11.66 5.57 10.62
CA PHE A 143 -10.28 5.45 10.18
C PHE A 143 -9.36 6.37 10.99
N VAL A 144 -9.76 7.63 11.22
CA VAL A 144 -9.02 8.57 12.08
C VAL A 144 -8.88 8.02 13.51
N LYS A 145 -9.98 7.55 14.11
CA LYS A 145 -9.95 6.97 15.46
C LYS A 145 -9.08 5.72 15.54
N ALA A 146 -9.11 4.85 14.52
CA ALA A 146 -8.25 3.68 14.48
C ALA A 146 -6.77 4.08 14.41
N SER A 147 -6.42 5.05 13.57
CA SER A 147 -5.06 5.59 13.44
C SER A 147 -4.57 6.27 14.74
N ALA A 148 -5.41 7.10 15.33
CA ALA A 148 -5.14 7.76 16.62
C ALA A 148 -4.98 6.72 17.74
N GLY A 149 -5.85 5.73 17.79
CA GLY A 149 -5.80 4.63 18.76
C GLY A 149 -4.51 3.83 18.68
N GLN A 150 -4.09 3.49 17.47
CA GLN A 150 -2.82 2.83 17.22
C GLN A 150 -1.64 3.61 17.80
N GLN A 151 -1.59 4.93 17.55
CA GLN A 151 -0.51 5.77 18.06
C GLN A 151 -0.51 5.84 19.58
N LEU A 152 -1.68 5.97 20.22
CA LEU A 152 -1.80 5.98 21.69
C LEU A 152 -1.37 4.63 22.30
N ILE A 153 -1.69 3.51 21.66
CA ILE A 153 -1.29 2.18 22.13
C ILE A 153 0.24 2.04 22.10
N TYR A 154 0.89 2.42 21.00
CA TYR A 154 2.35 2.36 20.94
C TYR A 154 3.03 3.35 21.89
N GLN A 155 2.44 4.52 22.10
CA GLN A 155 2.92 5.45 23.11
C GLN A 155 2.82 4.85 24.52
N ALA A 156 1.70 4.22 24.87
CA ALA A 156 1.53 3.55 26.17
C ALA A 156 2.50 2.38 26.35
N ILE A 157 2.82 1.63 25.29
CA ILE A 157 3.84 0.59 25.29
C ILE A 157 5.22 1.21 25.55
N ALA A 158 5.57 2.29 24.83
CA ALA A 158 6.83 2.99 25.04
C ALA A 158 7.00 3.47 26.49
N GLU A 159 5.97 4.04 27.06
CA GLU A 159 5.95 4.50 28.46
C GLU A 159 6.10 3.33 29.44
N LYS A 160 5.35 2.25 29.23
CA LYS A 160 5.37 1.06 30.09
C LYS A 160 6.72 0.34 30.08
N GLU A 161 7.34 0.23 28.91
CA GLU A 161 8.67 -0.39 28.73
C GLU A 161 9.81 0.57 29.05
N GLY A 162 9.52 1.82 29.44
CA GLY A 162 10.53 2.82 29.76
C GLY A 162 11.44 3.18 28.59
N LEU A 163 10.89 3.17 27.35
CA LEU A 163 11.67 3.47 26.17
C LEU A 163 12.02 4.94 26.11
N ASP A 164 13.24 5.24 25.67
CA ASP A 164 13.73 6.58 25.42
C ASP A 164 14.52 6.60 24.09
N ILE A 165 14.69 7.77 23.52
CA ILE A 165 15.58 8.04 22.37
C ILE A 165 16.71 8.92 22.86
N THR A 166 17.87 8.33 23.05
CA THR A 166 19.08 9.05 23.44
C THR A 166 19.55 9.98 22.32
N GLU A 167 20.36 10.99 22.69
CA GLU A 167 21.00 11.88 21.69
C GLU A 167 21.84 11.14 20.67
N TYR A 168 22.43 10.01 21.06
CA TYR A 168 23.19 9.16 20.17
C TYR A 168 22.28 8.47 19.17
N GLU A 169 21.24 7.78 19.62
CA GLU A 169 20.25 7.10 18.76
C GLU A 169 19.57 8.11 17.83
N TYR A 170 19.20 9.29 18.34
CA TYR A 170 18.60 10.34 17.49
C TYR A 170 19.50 10.71 16.31
N LYS A 171 20.81 10.90 16.55
CA LYS A 171 21.75 11.29 15.49
C LYS A 171 22.06 10.15 14.54
N ASP A 172 22.18 8.94 15.05
CA ASP A 172 22.51 7.74 14.27
C ASP A 172 21.35 7.33 13.35
N ASP A 173 20.13 7.34 13.87
CA ASP A 173 18.95 6.87 13.16
C ASP A 173 18.23 7.95 12.32
N LEU A 174 18.54 9.23 12.53
CA LEU A 174 17.78 10.34 11.92
C LEU A 174 17.76 10.29 10.40
N GLU A 175 18.87 9.93 9.76
CA GLU A 175 18.96 9.87 8.30
C GLU A 175 18.05 8.76 7.75
N GLN A 176 18.10 7.58 8.36
CA GLN A 176 17.28 6.46 7.94
C GLN A 176 15.80 6.73 8.24
N PHE A 177 15.50 7.32 9.40
CA PHE A 177 14.14 7.69 9.77
C PHE A 177 13.52 8.72 8.82
N ALA A 178 14.31 9.70 8.37
CA ALA A 178 13.87 10.67 7.35
C ALA A 178 13.57 9.98 6.01
N LYS A 179 14.44 9.06 5.56
CA LYS A 179 14.22 8.27 4.34
C LYS A 179 12.97 7.40 4.44
N ASP A 180 12.78 6.69 5.55
CA ASP A 180 11.59 5.86 5.81
C ASP A 180 10.30 6.71 5.85
N SER A 181 10.44 7.99 6.23
CA SER A 181 9.35 8.99 6.21
C SER A 181 9.13 9.65 4.84
N GLY A 182 9.84 9.20 3.79
CA GLY A 182 9.69 9.69 2.41
C GLY A 182 10.51 10.93 2.07
N TYR A 183 11.48 11.31 2.91
CA TYR A 183 12.35 12.45 2.67
C TYR A 183 13.72 12.01 2.17
N SER A 184 14.15 12.53 1.02
CA SER A 184 15.47 12.23 0.44
C SER A 184 16.63 12.95 1.16
N GLN A 185 16.33 14.03 1.89
CA GLN A 185 17.31 14.84 2.61
C GLN A 185 16.85 15.08 4.05
N VAL A 186 17.75 14.86 4.99
CA VAL A 186 17.52 15.08 6.43
C VAL A 186 17.18 16.54 6.73
N THR A 187 17.82 17.47 6.06
CA THR A 187 17.58 18.92 6.25
C THR A 187 16.12 19.27 5.95
N THR A 188 15.58 18.81 4.82
CA THR A 188 14.17 19.04 4.47
C THR A 188 13.20 18.45 5.50
N PHE A 189 13.57 17.34 6.11
CA PHE A 189 12.79 16.70 7.17
C PHE A 189 12.85 17.50 8.48
N THR A 190 14.02 17.90 8.92
CA THR A 190 14.23 18.67 10.17
C THR A 190 13.75 20.13 10.07
N ASP A 191 13.69 20.69 8.87
CA ASP A 191 13.08 22.01 8.66
C ASP A 191 11.55 21.97 8.80
N LYS A 192 10.94 20.83 8.49
CA LYS A 192 9.48 20.64 8.57
C LYS A 192 9.00 20.18 9.95
N PHE A 193 9.80 19.41 10.67
CA PHE A 193 9.43 18.83 11.95
C PHE A 193 10.47 19.17 13.02
N ASP A 194 10.00 19.69 14.15
CA ASP A 194 10.86 19.94 15.30
C ASP A 194 11.38 18.64 15.93
N LYS A 195 12.49 18.73 16.65
CA LYS A 195 13.15 17.58 17.27
C LYS A 195 12.23 16.77 18.17
N ASN A 196 11.37 17.42 18.96
CA ASN A 196 10.48 16.71 19.88
C ASN A 196 9.44 15.86 19.12
N THR A 197 8.91 16.39 18.01
CA THR A 197 8.01 15.66 17.12
C THR A 197 8.71 14.45 16.50
N ILE A 198 9.94 14.60 16.06
CA ILE A 198 10.75 13.50 15.49
C ILE A 198 11.03 12.44 16.57
N VAL A 199 11.48 12.83 17.75
CA VAL A 199 11.75 11.91 18.87
C VAL A 199 10.51 11.12 19.26
N LYS A 200 9.34 11.76 19.35
CA LYS A 200 8.07 11.05 19.62
C LYS A 200 7.75 10.02 18.54
N ALA A 201 7.96 10.36 17.27
CA ALA A 201 7.73 9.43 16.18
C ALA A 201 8.72 8.26 16.18
N MET A 202 10.00 8.52 16.50
CA MET A 202 11.01 7.49 16.68
C MET A 202 10.68 6.56 17.87
N LEU A 203 10.16 7.10 18.98
CA LEU A 203 9.68 6.29 20.11
C LEU A 203 8.53 5.37 19.72
N VAL A 204 7.55 5.87 18.98
CA VAL A 204 6.46 5.04 18.44
C VAL A 204 7.01 3.93 17.55
N LYS A 205 7.97 4.22 16.67
CA LYS A 205 8.64 3.22 15.84
C LYS A 205 9.40 2.19 16.65
N LYS A 206 10.11 2.61 17.69
CA LYS A 206 10.82 1.71 18.63
C LYS A 206 9.85 0.77 19.35
N ALA A 207 8.71 1.29 19.81
CA ALA A 207 7.65 0.48 20.40
C ALA A 207 7.02 -0.52 19.40
N GLN A 208 6.80 -0.09 18.15
CA GLN A 208 6.35 -1.00 17.09
C GLN A 208 7.33 -2.15 16.88
N ASN A 209 8.62 -1.86 16.77
CA ASN A 209 9.65 -2.89 16.58
C ASN A 209 9.64 -3.90 17.74
N ILE A 210 9.53 -3.44 19.00
CA ILE A 210 9.43 -4.34 20.17
C ILE A 210 8.21 -5.25 20.07
N VAL A 211 7.06 -4.72 19.67
CA VAL A 211 5.85 -5.54 19.48
C VAL A 211 6.06 -6.57 18.36
N MET A 212 6.67 -6.16 17.26
CA MET A 212 6.95 -7.04 16.11
C MET A 212 7.92 -8.16 16.47
N ASP A 213 9.01 -7.82 17.17
CA ASP A 213 10.08 -8.76 17.55
C ASP A 213 9.61 -9.80 18.59
N ASN A 214 8.62 -9.43 19.41
CA ASN A 214 8.04 -10.31 20.42
C ASN A 214 6.76 -11.02 19.95
N ALA A 215 6.26 -10.74 18.78
CA ALA A 215 5.05 -11.37 18.25
C ALA A 215 5.33 -12.81 17.81
N VAL A 216 4.50 -13.75 18.27
CA VAL A 216 4.52 -15.15 17.79
C VAL A 216 3.62 -15.25 16.57
N VAL A 217 4.22 -15.39 15.38
CA VAL A 217 3.50 -15.57 14.12
C VAL A 217 3.41 -17.06 13.79
N ASN A 218 2.18 -17.60 13.77
CA ASN A 218 1.94 -18.97 13.31
C ASN A 218 1.63 -18.92 11.81
N GLU A 219 2.57 -19.37 11.00
CA GLU A 219 2.36 -19.55 9.55
C GLU A 219 1.46 -20.78 9.33
N LYS A 220 0.38 -20.59 8.56
CA LYS A 220 -0.54 -21.67 8.15
C LYS A 220 -0.18 -22.18 6.77
#